data_ee84609dfbee84dc7b668075f50083b5
#
_entry.id   ee84609dfbee84dc7b668075f50083b5
#
_cell.length_a   1.000
_cell.length_b   1.000
_cell.length_c   1.000
_cell.angle_alpha   90.00
_cell.angle_beta   90.00
_cell.angle_gamma   90.00
#
_symmetry.space_group_name_H-M   'P 1'
#
loop_
_entity.id
_entity.type
_entity.pdbx_description
1 polymer ?
#
loop_
_entity_poly.entity_id
_entity_poly.type
_entity_poly.pdbx_seq_one_letter_code
_entity_poly.pdbx_strand_id
1 'polypeptide(L)'
;MTIHTIDPVLAMALFVSDASQFSDLGDSAIRDTVTSTLDRLGADECYARAAEAFGDYPETAVGRMAWARERCSRAMTLAAV
;
A
#
# COMPACT_ATOMS: atom_id res chain seq x y z
N MET A 1 9.26 -9.13 -22.74
CA MET A 1 9.51 -8.23 -21.62
C MET A 1 8.40 -8.35 -20.59
N THR A 2 8.79 -8.39 -19.36
CA THR A 2 7.82 -8.53 -18.29
C THR A 2 7.75 -7.26 -17.47
N ILE A 3 6.57 -6.77 -17.25
CA ILE A 3 6.36 -5.63 -16.40
C ILE A 3 5.73 -6.12 -15.12
N HIS A 4 6.42 -5.89 -14.03
CA HIS A 4 5.92 -6.28 -12.72
C HIS A 4 5.10 -5.14 -12.17
N THR A 5 3.83 -5.15 -12.53
CA THR A 5 2.89 -4.16 -12.02
C THR A 5 2.07 -4.83 -10.94
N ILE A 6 2.18 -4.34 -9.73
CA ILE A 6 1.34 -4.86 -8.66
C ILE A 6 -0.06 -4.28 -8.82
N ASP A 7 -1.03 -4.99 -8.30
CA ASP A 7 -2.40 -4.51 -8.28
C ASP A 7 -2.45 -3.22 -7.46
N PRO A 8 -2.97 -2.13 -8.01
CA PRO A 8 -3.04 -0.87 -7.27
C PRO A 8 -3.74 -0.98 -5.92
N VAL A 9 -4.65 -1.94 -5.75
CA VAL A 9 -5.34 -2.12 -4.48
C VAL A 9 -4.37 -2.50 -3.35
N LEU A 10 -3.28 -3.17 -3.68
CA LEU A 10 -2.29 -3.53 -2.65
C LEU A 10 -1.63 -2.29 -2.08
N ALA A 11 -1.25 -1.37 -2.95
CA ALA A 11 -0.68 -0.10 -2.50
C ALA A 11 -1.70 0.73 -1.74
N MET A 12 -2.96 0.72 -2.18
CA MET A 12 -4.02 1.43 -1.46
C MET A 12 -4.21 0.86 -0.05
N ALA A 13 -4.17 -0.46 0.08
CA ALA A 13 -4.31 -1.09 1.38
C ALA A 13 -3.18 -0.68 2.32
N LEU A 14 -1.96 -0.68 1.83
CA LEU A 14 -0.83 -0.25 2.64
C LEU A 14 -0.94 1.24 2.99
N PHE A 15 -1.36 2.05 2.02
CA PHE A 15 -1.54 3.48 2.22
C PHE A 15 -2.52 3.78 3.36
N VAL A 16 -3.66 3.08 3.41
CA VAL A 16 -4.69 3.36 4.41
C VAL A 16 -4.48 2.59 5.72
N SER A 17 -3.46 1.75 5.78
CA SER A 17 -3.17 0.95 6.96
C SER A 17 -2.61 1.80 8.09
N ASP A 18 -2.42 1.17 9.24
CA ASP A 18 -1.80 1.83 10.39
C ASP A 18 -0.27 1.79 10.33
N ALA A 19 0.31 1.17 9.31
CA ALA A 19 1.75 1.07 9.22
C ALA A 19 2.38 2.44 9.02
N SER A 20 3.44 2.70 9.78
CA SER A 20 4.15 3.97 9.66
C SER A 20 5.16 3.89 8.51
N GLN A 21 5.13 4.89 7.64
CA GLN A 21 6.08 4.96 6.55
C GLN A 21 7.49 5.29 7.05
N PHE A 22 7.60 5.69 8.31
CA PHE A 22 8.89 6.01 8.91
C PHE A 22 9.47 4.85 9.70
N SER A 23 8.76 3.74 9.80
CA SER A 23 9.26 2.53 10.45
C SER A 23 9.93 1.64 9.42
N ASP A 24 10.95 0.93 9.87
CA ASP A 24 11.67 0.01 9.00
C ASP A 24 11.02 -1.37 9.07
N LEU A 25 9.95 -1.53 8.31
CA LEU A 25 9.20 -2.78 8.30
C LEU A 25 9.79 -3.74 7.26
N GLY A 26 9.92 -5.00 7.62
CA GLY A 26 10.35 -6.02 6.68
C GLY A 26 9.24 -6.38 5.70
N ASP A 27 9.62 -7.09 4.64
CA ASP A 27 8.68 -7.47 3.58
C ASP A 27 7.53 -8.32 4.10
N SER A 28 7.82 -9.23 5.03
CA SER A 28 6.79 -10.08 5.61
C SER A 28 5.75 -9.24 6.35
N ALA A 29 6.20 -8.26 7.12
CA ALA A 29 5.29 -7.37 7.84
C ALA A 29 4.44 -6.54 6.88
N ILE A 30 5.04 -6.10 5.78
CA ILE A 30 4.29 -5.36 4.75
C ILE A 30 3.20 -6.24 4.15
N ARG A 31 3.54 -7.48 3.78
CA ARG A 31 2.56 -8.40 3.20
C ARG A 31 1.41 -8.68 4.17
N ASP A 32 1.74 -8.90 5.44
CA ASP A 32 0.73 -9.16 6.47
C ASP A 32 -0.18 -7.94 6.66
N THR A 33 0.40 -6.75 6.65
CA THR A 33 -0.35 -5.52 6.80
C THR A 33 -1.33 -5.33 5.64
N VAL A 34 -0.87 -5.56 4.41
CA VAL A 34 -1.72 -5.44 3.24
C VAL A 34 -2.87 -6.43 3.29
N THR A 35 -2.56 -7.69 3.57
CA THR A 35 -3.58 -8.74 3.62
C THR A 35 -4.61 -8.44 4.70
N SER A 36 -4.15 -8.11 5.88
CA SER A 36 -5.02 -7.83 7.01
C SER A 36 -5.91 -6.60 6.75
N THR A 37 -5.36 -5.57 6.11
CA THR A 37 -6.13 -4.38 5.79
C THR A 37 -7.21 -4.68 4.75
N LEU A 38 -6.87 -5.44 3.70
CA LEU A 38 -7.85 -5.83 2.71
C LEU A 38 -8.94 -6.72 3.28
N ASP A 39 -8.58 -7.64 4.17
CA ASP A 39 -9.56 -8.50 4.82
C ASP A 39 -10.52 -7.70 5.68
N ARG A 40 -10.01 -6.68 6.36
CA ARG A 40 -10.81 -5.89 7.29
C ARG A 40 -11.68 -4.86 6.58
N LEU A 41 -11.13 -4.17 5.58
CA LEU A 41 -11.80 -3.05 4.95
C LEU A 41 -12.42 -3.38 3.60
N GLY A 42 -11.78 -4.26 2.84
CA GLY A 42 -12.16 -4.50 1.45
C GLY A 42 -11.60 -3.45 0.51
N ALA A 43 -11.58 -3.78 -0.77
CA ALA A 43 -10.98 -2.92 -1.79
C ALA A 43 -11.68 -1.56 -1.91
N ASP A 44 -13.01 -1.58 -1.91
CA ASP A 44 -13.78 -0.34 -2.10
C ASP A 44 -13.53 0.65 -0.98
N GLU A 45 -13.46 0.17 0.24
CA GLU A 45 -13.21 1.03 1.38
C GLU A 45 -11.77 1.56 1.35
N CYS A 46 -10.81 0.74 0.91
CA CYS A 46 -9.45 1.22 0.75
C CYS A 46 -9.36 2.36 -0.25
N TYR A 47 -10.05 2.22 -1.40
CA TYR A 47 -10.07 3.29 -2.39
C TYR A 47 -10.74 4.55 -1.85
N ALA A 48 -11.85 4.38 -1.13
CA ALA A 48 -12.56 5.53 -0.58
C ALA A 48 -11.69 6.30 0.41
N ARG A 49 -11.00 5.59 1.29
CA ARG A 49 -10.14 6.24 2.28
C ARG A 49 -8.93 6.90 1.65
N ALA A 50 -8.36 6.28 0.61
CA ALA A 50 -7.26 6.89 -0.11
C ALA A 50 -7.71 8.17 -0.80
N ALA A 51 -8.87 8.14 -1.44
CA ALA A 51 -9.41 9.33 -2.11
C ALA A 51 -9.66 10.46 -1.12
N GLU A 52 -10.17 10.13 0.05
CA GLU A 52 -10.39 11.12 1.10
C GLU A 52 -9.09 11.77 1.55
N ALA A 53 -8.04 10.97 1.74
CA ALA A 53 -6.75 11.49 2.14
C ALA A 53 -6.15 12.41 1.08
N PHE A 54 -6.29 12.06 -0.20
CA PHE A 54 -5.82 12.92 -1.28
C PHE A 54 -6.61 14.21 -1.35
N GLY A 55 -7.89 14.18 -1.01
CA GLY A 55 -8.71 15.38 -0.95
C GLY A 55 -8.35 16.29 0.22
N ASP A 56 -8.10 15.69 1.38
CA ASP A 56 -7.88 16.44 2.62
C ASP A 56 -6.43 16.89 2.80
N TYR A 57 -5.47 16.03 2.41
CA TYR A 57 -4.06 16.25 2.69
C TYR A 57 -3.21 15.85 1.48
N PRO A 58 -3.39 16.53 0.33
CA PRO A 58 -2.79 16.08 -0.91
C PRO A 58 -1.26 15.93 -0.87
N GLU A 59 -0.59 16.87 -0.22
CA GLU A 59 0.87 16.80 -0.19
C GLU A 59 1.37 15.61 0.61
N THR A 60 0.78 15.37 1.77
CA THR A 60 1.13 14.23 2.60
C THR A 60 0.75 12.92 1.90
N ALA A 61 -0.41 12.91 1.25
CA ALA A 61 -0.90 11.72 0.57
C ALA A 61 0.01 11.29 -0.58
N VAL A 62 0.52 12.24 -1.34
CA VAL A 62 1.43 11.92 -2.45
C VAL A 62 2.67 11.19 -1.94
N GLY A 63 3.30 11.71 -0.89
CA GLY A 63 4.49 11.09 -0.34
C GLY A 63 4.22 9.72 0.23
N ARG A 64 3.11 9.58 0.96
CA ARG A 64 2.75 8.30 1.54
C ARG A 64 2.40 7.27 0.47
N MET A 65 1.71 7.68 -0.59
CA MET A 65 1.39 6.76 -1.67
C MET A 65 2.64 6.31 -2.42
N ALA A 66 3.61 7.20 -2.61
CA ALA A 66 4.89 6.84 -3.22
C ALA A 66 5.58 5.77 -2.37
N TRP A 67 5.60 5.96 -1.06
CA TRP A 67 6.14 4.96 -0.14
C TRP A 67 5.38 3.63 -0.26
N ALA A 68 4.05 3.69 -0.26
CA ALA A 68 3.23 2.48 -0.31
C ALA A 68 3.48 1.69 -1.59
N ARG A 69 3.56 2.37 -2.72
CA ARG A 69 3.83 1.71 -4.00
C ARG A 69 5.19 1.03 -4.02
N GLU A 70 6.19 1.73 -3.55
CA GLU A 70 7.53 1.18 -3.53
C GLU A 70 7.64 -0.02 -2.61
N ARG A 71 7.11 0.12 -1.41
CA ARG A 71 7.20 -0.98 -0.44
C ARG A 71 6.40 -2.20 -0.88
N CYS A 72 5.20 -1.98 -1.41
CA CYS A 72 4.42 -3.09 -1.93
C CYS A 72 5.12 -3.76 -3.10
N SER A 73 5.69 -2.97 -3.99
CA SER A 73 6.39 -3.51 -5.14
C SER A 73 7.51 -4.44 -4.70
N ARG A 74 8.32 -4.02 -3.75
CA ARG A 74 9.41 -4.83 -3.24
C ARG A 74 8.92 -6.08 -2.52
N ALA A 75 7.91 -5.92 -1.69
CA ALA A 75 7.42 -7.03 -0.87
C ALA A 75 6.66 -8.07 -1.69
N MET A 76 5.95 -7.63 -2.70
CA MET A 76 5.03 -8.51 -3.45
C MET A 76 5.65 -9.13 -4.68
N THR A 77 6.73 -8.56 -5.22
CA THR A 77 7.35 -9.11 -6.40
C THR A 77 8.45 -10.12 -6.10
N LEU A 78 8.80 -10.27 -4.85
CA LEU A 78 9.90 -11.14 -4.46
C LEU A 78 9.70 -12.57 -4.93
N ALA A 79 8.48 -13.05 -4.88
CA ALA A 79 8.19 -14.42 -5.24
C ALA A 79 8.30 -14.69 -6.74
N ALA A 80 8.43 -13.66 -7.53
CA ALA A 80 8.51 -13.81 -8.98
C ALA A 80 9.87 -14.25 -9.47
N VAL A 81 10.84 -14.27 -8.62
CA VAL A 81 12.21 -14.62 -9.00
C VAL A 81 12.36 -16.09 -9.28
#